data_04c61d7b2144a747efa52386037bbf1e
#
_entry.id   04c61d7b2144a747efa52386037bbf1e
#
_cell.length_a   1.000
_cell.length_b   1.000
_cell.length_c   1.000
_cell.angle_alpha   90.00
_cell.angle_beta   90.00
_cell.angle_gamma   90.00
#
_symmetry.space_group_name_H-M   'P 1'
#
loop_
_entity.id
_entity.type
_entity.pdbx_description
1 polymer ?
#
loop_
_entity_poly.entity_id
_entity_poly.type
_entity_poly.pdbx_seq_one_letter_code
_entity_poly.pdbx_strand_id
1 'polypeptide(L)'
;LAIPDRIEAGSWACAALATAGDIYVRGAQQQPMMAFLNVFRRVGGSFDIDDEGIRFWHSGGDINSLAIETDVHPGLMTDWQQPLVVALTQTRGLSIIHETVYENRLGFTSALGEMGAQIQTYRNCLGSSPCRFSRANFQHSAVVSGPARLRGAEITVPDLRGGFSYL
;
A
#
# COMPACT_ATOMS: atom_id res chain seq x y z
N LEU A 1 -10.86 20.57 -16.98
CA LEU A 1 -11.19 19.41 -16.16
C LEU A 1 -9.91 18.92 -15.48
N ALA A 2 -9.94 18.69 -14.16
CA ALA A 2 -8.84 18.09 -13.44
C ALA A 2 -8.73 16.61 -13.83
N ILE A 3 -7.49 16.10 -13.89
CA ILE A 3 -7.25 14.67 -14.10
C ILE A 3 -7.58 13.96 -12.78
N PRO A 4 -8.32 12.82 -12.80
CA PRO A 4 -8.63 12.04 -11.61
C PRO A 4 -7.36 11.59 -10.89
N ASP A 5 -7.36 11.68 -9.56
CA ASP A 5 -6.22 11.28 -8.75
C ASP A 5 -6.23 9.75 -8.54
N ARG A 6 -5.30 9.08 -9.22
CA ARG A 6 -5.10 7.63 -9.11
C ARG A 6 -4.53 7.20 -7.75
N ILE A 7 -3.86 8.11 -7.03
CA ILE A 7 -3.29 7.78 -5.72
C ILE A 7 -4.41 7.78 -4.69
N GLU A 8 -5.30 8.77 -4.72
CA GLU A 8 -6.50 8.79 -3.88
C GLU A 8 -7.38 7.57 -4.15
N ALA A 9 -7.62 7.23 -5.41
CA ALA A 9 -8.40 6.03 -5.76
C ALA A 9 -7.79 4.75 -5.20
N GLY A 10 -6.46 4.58 -5.27
CA GLY A 10 -5.75 3.45 -4.68
C GLY A 10 -5.82 3.44 -3.14
N SER A 11 -5.80 4.61 -2.51
CA SER A 11 -5.93 4.73 -1.05
C SER A 11 -7.32 4.28 -0.58
N TRP A 12 -8.39 4.70 -1.26
CA TRP A 12 -9.74 4.21 -0.98
C TRP A 12 -9.91 2.71 -1.21
N ALA A 13 -9.28 2.18 -2.27
CA ALA A 13 -9.26 0.73 -2.50
C ALA A 13 -8.59 -0.02 -1.36
N CYS A 14 -7.46 0.48 -0.85
CA CYS A 14 -6.76 -0.11 0.30
C CYS A 14 -7.60 -0.02 1.58
N ALA A 15 -8.34 1.07 1.79
CA ALA A 15 -9.27 1.20 2.91
C ALA A 15 -10.39 0.14 2.82
N ALA A 16 -11.00 -0.06 1.64
CA ALA A 16 -11.99 -1.11 1.44
C ALA A 16 -11.41 -2.51 1.72
N LEU A 17 -10.17 -2.76 1.29
CA LEU A 17 -9.49 -4.03 1.54
C LEU A 17 -9.26 -4.27 3.04
N ALA A 18 -8.73 -3.26 3.75
CA ALA A 18 -8.38 -3.37 5.17
C ALA A 18 -9.59 -3.52 6.10
N THR A 19 -10.74 -3.00 5.69
CA THR A 19 -11.98 -2.97 6.50
C THR A 19 -13.05 -3.96 6.06
N ALA A 20 -12.75 -4.83 5.09
CA ALA A 20 -13.73 -5.68 4.40
C ALA A 20 -14.93 -4.87 3.86
N GLY A 21 -14.62 -3.69 3.34
CA GLY A 21 -15.58 -2.70 2.84
C GLY A 21 -15.84 -2.82 1.35
N ASP A 22 -16.67 -1.91 0.87
CA ASP A 22 -17.09 -1.79 -0.52
C ASP A 22 -17.22 -0.29 -0.84
N ILE A 23 -16.50 0.18 -1.85
CA ILE A 23 -16.46 1.58 -2.22
C ILE A 23 -16.46 1.77 -3.73
N TYR A 24 -17.21 2.74 -4.22
CA TYR A 24 -17.17 3.18 -5.60
C TYR A 24 -16.44 4.51 -5.73
N VAL A 25 -15.33 4.53 -6.48
CA VAL A 25 -14.54 5.74 -6.72
C VAL A 25 -14.89 6.31 -8.08
N ARG A 26 -15.72 7.35 -8.08
CA ARG A 26 -16.15 8.04 -9.29
C ARG A 26 -14.99 8.74 -9.98
N GLY A 27 -14.90 8.58 -11.29
CA GLY A 27 -13.84 9.17 -12.11
C GLY A 27 -12.52 8.40 -12.10
N ALA A 28 -12.37 7.35 -11.27
CA ALA A 28 -11.17 6.52 -11.31
C ALA A 28 -11.05 5.84 -12.68
N GLN A 29 -9.82 5.79 -13.19
CA GLN A 29 -9.52 5.24 -14.52
C GLN A 29 -8.60 4.03 -14.43
N GLN A 30 -8.92 2.99 -15.19
CA GLN A 30 -8.16 1.74 -15.20
C GLN A 30 -6.73 1.92 -15.68
N GLN A 31 -6.55 2.58 -16.81
CA GLN A 31 -5.28 2.64 -17.52
C GLN A 31 -4.10 3.13 -16.65
N PRO A 32 -4.21 4.25 -15.90
CA PRO A 32 -3.12 4.72 -15.07
C PRO A 32 -2.92 3.90 -13.77
N MET A 33 -3.78 2.92 -13.50
CA MET A 33 -3.79 2.12 -12.27
C MET A 33 -3.47 0.63 -12.49
N MET A 34 -3.08 0.21 -13.68
CA MET A 34 -2.93 -1.22 -14.03
C MET A 34 -2.01 -1.98 -13.06
N ALA A 35 -0.86 -1.41 -12.70
CA ALA A 35 0.07 -2.05 -11.76
C ALA A 35 -0.56 -2.19 -10.36
N PHE A 36 -1.26 -1.16 -9.88
CA PHE A 36 -1.98 -1.20 -8.61
C PHE A 36 -3.11 -2.24 -8.63
N LEU A 37 -3.94 -2.27 -9.67
CA LEU A 37 -5.07 -3.21 -9.79
C LEU A 37 -4.60 -4.67 -9.79
N ASN A 38 -3.46 -4.95 -10.42
CA ASN A 38 -2.85 -6.27 -10.39
C ASN A 38 -2.42 -6.68 -8.97
N VAL A 39 -1.76 -5.78 -8.23
CA VAL A 39 -1.39 -6.01 -6.83
C VAL A 39 -2.64 -6.18 -5.97
N PHE A 40 -3.62 -5.30 -6.10
CA PHE A 40 -4.88 -5.32 -5.36
C PHE A 40 -5.62 -6.66 -5.50
N ARG A 41 -5.70 -7.20 -6.73
CA ARG A 41 -6.31 -8.52 -6.98
C ARG A 41 -5.48 -9.65 -6.36
N ARG A 42 -4.17 -9.61 -6.44
CA ARG A 42 -3.28 -10.63 -5.86
C ARG A 42 -3.38 -10.69 -4.33
N VAL A 43 -3.59 -9.56 -3.67
CA VAL A 43 -3.82 -9.48 -2.23
C VAL A 43 -5.17 -10.05 -1.82
N GLY A 44 -6.14 -10.11 -2.74
CA GLY A 44 -7.49 -10.64 -2.50
C GLY A 44 -8.61 -9.61 -2.64
N GLY A 45 -8.28 -8.40 -3.07
CA GLY A 45 -9.27 -7.39 -3.44
C GLY A 45 -9.98 -7.72 -4.75
N SER A 46 -11.21 -7.27 -4.87
CA SER A 46 -12.03 -7.37 -6.08
C SER A 46 -12.37 -5.98 -6.58
N PHE A 47 -12.52 -5.84 -7.88
CA PHE A 47 -12.96 -4.58 -8.49
C PHE A 47 -13.76 -4.80 -9.77
N ASP A 48 -14.69 -3.89 -10.04
CA ASP A 48 -15.40 -3.73 -11.31
C ASP A 48 -15.14 -2.34 -11.88
N ILE A 49 -15.08 -2.26 -13.19
CA ILE A 49 -14.79 -1.03 -13.93
C ILE A 49 -15.96 -0.74 -14.85
N ASP A 50 -16.42 0.50 -14.82
CA ASP A 50 -17.40 1.03 -15.76
C ASP A 50 -16.95 2.40 -16.33
N ASP A 51 -17.79 3.03 -17.13
CA ASP A 51 -17.49 4.31 -17.79
C ASP A 51 -17.42 5.49 -16.81
N GLU A 52 -17.96 5.36 -15.59
CA GLU A 52 -18.00 6.42 -14.58
C GLU A 52 -16.93 6.27 -13.49
N GLY A 53 -16.34 5.07 -13.30
CA GLY A 53 -15.34 4.87 -12.26
C GLY A 53 -14.95 3.41 -12.00
N ILE A 54 -14.51 3.16 -10.78
CA ILE A 54 -14.10 1.81 -10.34
C ILE A 54 -14.72 1.53 -8.97
N ARG A 55 -15.40 0.39 -8.85
CA ARG A 55 -15.83 -0.16 -7.56
C ARG A 55 -14.74 -1.06 -7.03
N PHE A 56 -14.37 -0.92 -5.76
CA PHE A 56 -13.42 -1.77 -5.05
C PHE A 56 -14.10 -2.40 -3.84
N TRP A 57 -13.89 -3.69 -3.62
CA TRP A 57 -14.42 -4.37 -2.43
C TRP A 57 -13.57 -5.56 -2.02
N HIS A 58 -13.80 -6.01 -0.79
CA HIS A 58 -13.29 -7.26 -0.27
C HIS A 58 -14.47 -8.11 0.22
N SER A 59 -14.61 -9.32 -0.33
CA SER A 59 -15.77 -10.19 -0.09
C SER A 59 -15.80 -10.85 1.29
N GLY A 60 -14.88 -10.48 2.18
CA GLY A 60 -14.70 -11.12 3.48
C GLY A 60 -14.03 -12.50 3.35
N GLY A 61 -12.86 -12.64 3.83
CA GLY A 61 -12.03 -13.84 3.73
C GLY A 61 -10.61 -13.47 4.12
N ASP A 62 -9.70 -14.39 3.91
CA ASP A 62 -8.29 -14.11 4.19
C ASP A 62 -7.70 -13.20 3.10
N ILE A 63 -7.01 -12.15 3.55
CA ILE A 63 -6.19 -11.32 2.69
C ILE A 63 -4.82 -11.99 2.54
N ASN A 64 -4.33 -12.14 1.32
CA ASN A 64 -3.08 -12.83 1.02
C ASN A 64 -1.87 -11.96 1.32
N SER A 65 -0.87 -12.53 1.98
CA SER A 65 0.45 -11.90 2.09
C SER A 65 1.15 -11.84 0.73
N LEU A 66 1.95 -10.83 0.50
CA LEU A 66 2.55 -10.56 -0.81
C LEU A 66 3.90 -9.87 -0.68
N ALA A 67 4.81 -10.19 -1.57
CA ALA A 67 6.00 -9.39 -1.81
C ALA A 67 5.68 -8.36 -2.90
N ILE A 68 5.89 -7.08 -2.57
CA ILE A 68 5.76 -5.95 -3.49
C ILE A 68 7.08 -5.19 -3.60
N GLU A 69 7.34 -4.70 -4.79
CA GLU A 69 8.49 -3.84 -5.08
C GLU A 69 7.96 -2.60 -5.80
N THR A 70 8.34 -1.42 -5.32
CA THR A 70 7.96 -0.17 -5.98
C THR A 70 8.80 0.05 -7.22
N ASP A 71 8.26 0.76 -8.19
CA ASP A 71 8.95 1.13 -9.41
C ASP A 71 8.36 2.43 -9.97
N VAL A 72 9.03 3.01 -10.94
CA VAL A 72 8.49 4.13 -11.72
C VAL A 72 7.33 3.65 -12.61
N HIS A 73 6.45 4.58 -12.98
CA HIS A 73 5.39 4.26 -13.93
C HIS A 73 5.96 3.64 -15.23
N PRO A 74 5.39 2.53 -15.75
CA PRO A 74 4.11 1.88 -15.41
C PRO A 74 4.18 0.82 -14.29
N GLY A 75 5.27 0.74 -13.53
CA GLY A 75 5.37 -0.15 -12.38
C GLY A 75 4.51 0.29 -11.18
N LEU A 76 4.66 -0.40 -10.06
CA LEU A 76 3.94 -0.07 -8.82
C LEU A 76 4.54 1.20 -8.22
N MET A 77 3.83 2.31 -8.34
CA MET A 77 4.33 3.61 -7.90
C MET A 77 4.51 3.68 -6.38
N THR A 78 5.56 4.35 -5.96
CA THR A 78 5.90 4.55 -4.53
C THR A 78 4.78 5.23 -3.72
N ASP A 79 3.94 6.06 -4.35
CA ASP A 79 2.82 6.72 -3.67
C ASP A 79 1.69 5.75 -3.28
N TRP A 80 1.60 4.58 -3.90
CA TRP A 80 0.69 3.51 -3.48
C TRP A 80 1.27 2.61 -2.38
N GLN A 81 2.57 2.68 -2.12
CA GLN A 81 3.25 1.82 -1.16
C GLN A 81 2.64 1.96 0.24
N GLN A 82 2.47 3.18 0.73
CA GLN A 82 2.00 3.43 2.09
C GLN A 82 0.58 2.90 2.35
N PRO A 83 -0.46 3.22 1.54
CA PRO A 83 -1.79 2.65 1.74
C PRO A 83 -1.81 1.13 1.55
N LEU A 84 -1.00 0.57 0.64
CA LEU A 84 -0.86 -0.88 0.52
C LEU A 84 -0.26 -1.51 1.78
N VAL A 85 0.75 -0.90 2.40
CA VAL A 85 1.33 -1.40 3.65
C VAL A 85 0.29 -1.45 4.76
N VAL A 86 -0.58 -0.43 4.87
CA VAL A 86 -1.70 -0.47 5.83
C VAL A 86 -2.60 -1.67 5.56
N ALA A 87 -3.03 -1.89 4.32
CA ALA A 87 -3.85 -3.04 3.96
C ALA A 87 -3.12 -4.37 4.24
N LEU A 88 -1.81 -4.44 3.98
CA LEU A 88 -0.99 -5.62 4.24
C LEU A 88 -0.82 -5.93 5.73
N THR A 89 -1.07 -4.98 6.65
CA THR A 89 -1.14 -5.30 8.09
C THR A 89 -2.29 -6.25 8.43
N GLN A 90 -3.29 -6.38 7.56
CA GLN A 90 -4.46 -7.24 7.75
C GLN A 90 -4.30 -8.62 7.08
N THR A 91 -3.18 -8.89 6.39
CA THR A 91 -2.93 -10.17 5.72
C THR A 91 -2.59 -11.27 6.71
N ARG A 92 -2.83 -12.53 6.35
CA ARG A 92 -2.29 -13.68 7.10
C ARG A 92 -0.88 -14.01 6.63
N GLY A 93 0.10 -13.84 7.52
CA GLY A 93 1.49 -14.18 7.27
C GLY A 93 2.39 -12.96 7.10
N LEU A 94 3.45 -13.11 6.32
CA LEU A 94 4.48 -12.10 6.14
C LEU A 94 4.38 -11.49 4.74
N SER A 95 4.23 -10.18 4.68
CA SER A 95 4.36 -9.42 3.43
C SER A 95 5.70 -8.70 3.39
N ILE A 96 6.30 -8.62 2.22
CA ILE A 96 7.58 -7.95 2.00
C ILE A 96 7.35 -6.72 1.15
N ILE A 97 7.90 -5.61 1.57
CA ILE A 97 7.90 -4.35 0.85
C ILE A 97 9.35 -3.98 0.53
N HIS A 98 9.63 -3.72 -0.74
CA HIS A 98 10.92 -3.23 -1.19
C HIS A 98 10.72 -1.91 -1.93
N GLU A 99 11.18 -0.82 -1.32
CA GLU A 99 11.14 0.53 -1.90
C GLU A 99 12.37 0.77 -2.75
N THR A 100 12.17 1.07 -4.02
CA THR A 100 13.28 1.26 -4.97
C THR A 100 13.34 2.65 -5.58
N VAL A 101 12.31 3.48 -5.35
CA VAL A 101 12.13 4.76 -6.06
C VAL A 101 12.44 5.95 -5.17
N TYR A 102 11.91 5.99 -3.93
CA TYR A 102 12.02 7.14 -3.06
C TYR A 102 12.87 6.86 -1.81
N GLU A 103 13.80 7.74 -1.55
CA GLU A 103 14.75 7.63 -0.44
C GLU A 103 14.06 7.80 0.91
N ASN A 104 14.39 6.91 1.85
CA ASN A 104 13.92 6.97 3.24
C ASN A 104 12.38 7.06 3.39
N ARG A 105 11.63 6.38 2.52
CA ARG A 105 10.16 6.45 2.47
C ARG A 105 9.44 5.67 3.57
N LEU A 106 10.13 4.80 4.30
CA LEU A 106 9.51 3.90 5.30
C LEU A 106 9.31 4.53 6.69
N GLY A 107 9.51 5.83 6.84
CA GLY A 107 9.36 6.52 8.14
C GLY A 107 7.97 6.37 8.76
N PHE A 108 6.92 6.27 7.97
CA PHE A 108 5.54 6.07 8.43
C PHE A 108 5.31 4.75 9.20
N THR A 109 6.18 3.75 9.03
CA THR A 109 6.06 2.45 9.71
C THR A 109 6.17 2.59 11.23
N SER A 110 6.87 3.60 11.73
CA SER A 110 6.94 3.91 13.16
C SER A 110 5.56 4.25 13.73
N ALA A 111 4.83 5.16 13.07
CA ALA A 111 3.48 5.53 13.50
C ALA A 111 2.49 4.35 13.41
N LEU A 112 2.58 3.53 12.36
CA LEU A 112 1.79 2.29 12.29
C LEU A 112 2.15 1.32 13.43
N GLY A 113 3.41 1.26 13.85
CA GLY A 113 3.87 0.50 15.01
C GLY A 113 3.20 0.98 16.32
N GLU A 114 3.07 2.29 16.51
CA GLU A 114 2.35 2.88 17.66
C GLU A 114 0.85 2.51 17.63
N MET A 115 0.28 2.37 16.44
CA MET A 115 -1.10 1.89 16.24
C MET A 115 -1.23 0.37 16.43
N GLY A 116 -0.15 -0.38 16.60
CA GLY A 116 -0.15 -1.83 16.85
C GLY A 116 0.25 -2.70 15.66
N ALA A 117 0.69 -2.13 14.55
CA ALA A 117 1.22 -2.89 13.42
C ALA A 117 2.56 -3.55 13.77
N GLN A 118 2.79 -4.74 13.25
CA GLN A 118 4.05 -5.46 13.42
C GLN A 118 4.87 -5.34 12.12
N ILE A 119 5.74 -4.35 12.08
CA ILE A 119 6.56 -4.01 10.92
C ILE A 119 8.03 -3.93 11.34
N GLN A 120 8.89 -4.63 10.59
CA GLN A 120 10.34 -4.55 10.73
C GLN A 120 10.94 -3.98 9.46
N THR A 121 11.83 -3.02 9.59
CA THR A 121 12.47 -2.33 8.45
C THR A 121 13.94 -2.72 8.33
N TYR A 122 14.43 -2.78 7.10
CA TYR A 122 15.77 -3.27 6.77
C TYR A 122 16.48 -2.34 5.79
N ARG A 123 17.82 -2.32 5.89
CA ARG A 123 18.71 -1.64 4.93
C ARG A 123 19.11 -2.54 3.77
N ASN A 124 18.75 -3.81 3.81
CA ASN A 124 19.03 -4.79 2.76
C ASN A 124 17.89 -4.81 1.75
N CYS A 125 18.21 -5.05 0.49
CA CYS A 125 17.21 -5.34 -0.52
C CYS A 125 16.55 -6.68 -0.21
N LEU A 126 15.25 -6.68 0.02
CA LEU A 126 14.43 -7.88 0.16
C LEU A 126 13.59 -8.17 -1.10
N GLY A 127 13.80 -7.40 -2.15
CA GLY A 127 13.20 -7.61 -3.48
C GLY A 127 13.93 -8.67 -4.28
N SER A 128 13.46 -8.88 -5.51
CA SER A 128 14.00 -9.89 -6.44
C SER A 128 15.40 -9.58 -6.93
N SER A 129 15.79 -8.30 -6.92
CA SER A 129 17.11 -7.84 -7.37
C SER A 129 17.63 -6.71 -6.48
N PRO A 130 18.96 -6.53 -6.41
CA PRO A 130 19.53 -5.36 -5.76
C PRO A 130 19.04 -4.07 -6.43
N CYS A 131 18.60 -3.10 -5.64
CA CYS A 131 18.16 -1.80 -6.12
C CYS A 131 19.27 -0.74 -5.99
N ARG A 132 18.99 0.47 -6.47
CA ARG A 132 19.91 1.63 -6.35
C ARG A 132 20.28 1.97 -4.91
N PHE A 133 19.48 1.52 -3.93
CA PHE A 133 19.68 1.75 -2.51
C PHE A 133 20.49 0.66 -1.81
N SER A 134 20.94 -0.38 -2.51
CA SER A 134 21.66 -1.53 -1.94
C SER A 134 22.92 -1.14 -1.14
N ARG A 135 23.49 0.04 -1.43
CA ARG A 135 24.66 0.60 -0.72
C ARG A 135 24.30 1.79 0.17
N ALA A 136 23.01 2.14 0.27
CA ALA A 136 22.56 3.28 1.04
C ALA A 136 22.46 2.94 2.53
N ASN A 137 22.62 3.95 3.38
CA ASN A 137 22.58 3.79 4.83
C ASN A 137 21.20 4.13 5.42
N PHE A 138 20.11 3.85 4.70
CA PHE A 138 18.74 4.00 5.18
C PHE A 138 17.91 2.75 4.90
N GLN A 139 16.79 2.65 5.61
CA GLN A 139 15.88 1.52 5.48
C GLN A 139 15.03 1.70 4.22
N HIS A 140 15.03 0.67 3.36
CA HIS A 140 14.27 0.67 2.11
C HIS A 140 13.55 -0.66 1.84
N SER A 141 13.58 -1.57 2.80
CA SER A 141 12.73 -2.77 2.78
C SER A 141 12.02 -2.92 4.12
N ALA A 142 10.85 -3.52 4.10
CA ALA A 142 10.09 -3.82 5.29
C ALA A 142 9.47 -5.22 5.21
N VAL A 143 9.31 -5.86 6.37
CA VAL A 143 8.51 -7.07 6.55
C VAL A 143 7.32 -6.69 7.45
N VAL A 144 6.12 -6.93 6.94
CA VAL A 144 4.85 -6.70 7.64
C VAL A 144 4.29 -8.05 8.05
N SER A 145 4.07 -8.22 9.35
CA SER A 145 3.44 -9.42 9.92
C SER A 145 1.98 -9.12 10.26
N GLY A 146 1.06 -9.92 9.73
CA GLY A 146 -0.37 -9.77 9.98
C GLY A 146 -1.07 -11.10 10.26
N PRO A 147 -2.35 -11.07 10.62
CA PRO A 147 -3.15 -9.87 10.82
C PRO A 147 -2.82 -9.12 12.11
N ALA A 148 -2.74 -7.80 12.06
CA ALA A 148 -2.51 -6.94 13.20
C ALA A 148 -3.83 -6.29 13.69
N ARG A 149 -4.01 -6.19 14.99
CA ARG A 149 -5.11 -5.43 15.57
C ARG A 149 -4.69 -3.97 15.75
N LEU A 150 -5.00 -3.14 14.76
CA LEU A 150 -4.73 -1.72 14.84
C LEU A 150 -5.65 -1.01 15.84
N ARG A 151 -5.14 0.07 16.44
CA ARG A 151 -5.84 0.93 17.38
C ARG A 151 -5.60 2.38 17.00
N GLY A 152 -6.59 3.24 17.24
CA GLY A 152 -6.40 4.69 17.09
C GLY A 152 -5.28 5.18 18.01
N ALA A 153 -4.45 6.09 17.51
CA ALA A 153 -3.37 6.73 18.24
C ALA A 153 -3.31 8.21 17.86
N GLU A 154 -2.69 9.01 18.71
CA GLU A 154 -2.34 10.39 18.37
C GLU A 154 -1.00 10.36 17.64
N ILE A 155 -1.03 10.67 16.35
CA ILE A 155 0.15 10.61 15.49
C ILE A 155 0.36 11.93 14.76
N THR A 156 1.62 12.26 14.48
CA THR A 156 1.97 13.35 13.57
C THR A 156 2.16 12.82 12.17
N VAL A 157 1.43 13.36 11.22
CA VAL A 157 1.54 12.98 9.80
C VAL A 157 2.66 13.80 9.15
N PRO A 158 3.83 13.23 8.90
CA PRO A 158 4.98 13.98 8.37
C PRO A 158 4.95 14.17 6.85
N ASP A 159 4.17 13.33 6.15
CA ASP A 159 4.12 13.30 4.69
C ASP A 159 2.72 13.64 4.18
N LEU A 160 2.63 14.74 3.44
CA LEU A 160 1.37 15.18 2.82
C LEU A 160 0.76 14.12 1.89
N ARG A 161 1.60 13.37 1.17
CA ARG A 161 1.16 12.36 0.19
C ARG A 161 0.64 11.08 0.84
N GLY A 162 1.16 10.74 2.00
CA GLY A 162 0.80 9.55 2.75
C GLY A 162 -0.25 9.78 3.82
N GLY A 163 -0.70 11.02 4.04
CA GLY A 163 -1.56 11.40 5.16
C GLY A 163 -2.85 10.60 5.27
N PHE A 164 -3.47 10.27 4.15
CA PHE A 164 -4.69 9.46 4.09
C PHE A 164 -4.51 8.05 4.69
N SER A 165 -3.32 7.49 4.62
CA SER A 165 -3.06 6.11 5.08
C SER A 165 -3.12 5.93 6.60
N TYR A 166 -3.22 7.02 7.37
CA TYR A 166 -3.32 6.96 8.83
C TYR A 166 -4.77 7.01 9.33
N LEU A 167 -5.74 7.23 8.46
CA LEU A 167 -7.17 7.24 8.79
C LEU A 167 -7.74 5.84 8.88
#